data_3d79dd32989ecbc744c0b856d2eb2471
#
_entry.id   3d79dd32989ecbc744c0b856d2eb2471
#
_cell.length_a   1.000
_cell.length_b   1.000
_cell.length_c   1.000
_cell.angle_alpha   90.00
_cell.angle_beta   90.00
_cell.angle_gamma   90.00
#
_symmetry.space_group_name_H-M   'P 1'
#
loop_
_entity.id
_entity.type
_entity.pdbx_description
1 polymer ?
#
loop_
_entity_poly.entity_id
_entity_poly.type
_entity_poly.pdbx_seq_one_letter_code
_entity_poly.pdbx_strand_id
1 'polypeptide(L)'
;FEYGGLAMQIAGRMAEKAMNKEFEELFQELIARPLGMKNSHFTPVNTDGGHAPMLGGGLCTTLHDYMRFLDMIYHNGVFEEKQLLKPETIHEMQANQVGNAEVHPGEYVERALKKYHTGIYGLGEWRELIDEATGEAYQISSPGWAGAYPWINKQDRVYGFFIAHVQGSSQKED
;
A
#
# COMPACT_ATOMS: atom_id res chain seq x y z
N PHE A 1 -2.72 -17.83 -0.84
CA PHE A 1 -2.50 -16.40 -0.49
C PHE A 1 -2.98 -16.17 0.94
N GLU A 2 -2.16 -15.53 1.74
CA GLU A 2 -2.46 -15.11 3.10
C GLU A 2 -2.03 -13.63 3.24
N TYR A 3 -2.96 -12.78 3.63
CA TYR A 3 -2.66 -11.37 3.85
C TYR A 3 -2.04 -11.15 5.22
N GLY A 4 -0.91 -10.43 5.26
CA GLY A 4 -0.26 -10.11 6.53
C GLY A 4 1.05 -9.34 6.38
N GLY A 5 1.52 -8.76 7.46
CA GLY A 5 2.73 -7.93 7.48
C GLY A 5 4.04 -8.68 7.26
N LEU A 6 4.07 -10.00 7.43
CA LEU A 6 5.32 -10.78 7.34
C LEU A 6 5.94 -10.72 5.94
N ALA A 7 5.13 -10.88 4.88
CA ALA A 7 5.61 -10.80 3.51
C ALA A 7 6.19 -9.42 3.18
N MET A 8 5.52 -8.36 3.65
CA MET A 8 6.00 -6.98 3.49
C MET A 8 7.33 -6.77 4.23
N GLN A 9 7.47 -7.32 5.44
CA GLN A 9 8.70 -7.24 6.23
C GLN A 9 9.87 -7.96 5.54
N ILE A 10 9.62 -9.13 4.96
CA ILE A 10 10.62 -9.88 4.18
C ILE A 10 11.02 -9.09 2.94
N ALA A 11 10.06 -8.55 2.19
CA ALA A 11 10.33 -7.76 0.99
C ALA A 11 11.20 -6.52 1.31
N GLY A 12 10.90 -5.81 2.39
CA GLY A 12 11.73 -4.70 2.86
C GLY A 12 13.16 -5.12 3.20
N ARG A 13 13.31 -6.26 3.89
CA ARG A 13 14.64 -6.79 4.19
C ARG A 13 15.41 -7.21 2.92
N MET A 14 14.72 -7.73 1.92
CA MET A 14 15.34 -8.03 0.62
C MET A 14 15.82 -6.74 -0.08
N ALA A 15 15.02 -5.67 -0.05
CA ALA A 15 15.41 -4.36 -0.59
C ALA A 15 16.66 -3.81 0.11
N GLU A 16 16.71 -3.85 1.44
CA GLU A 16 17.87 -3.44 2.23
C GLU A 16 19.13 -4.21 1.81
N LYS A 17 19.03 -5.53 1.66
CA LYS A 17 20.15 -6.36 1.25
C LYS A 17 20.60 -6.08 -0.18
N ALA A 18 19.67 -5.88 -1.11
CA ALA A 18 19.98 -5.59 -2.51
C ALA A 18 20.67 -4.23 -2.68
N MET A 19 20.27 -3.23 -1.90
CA MET A 19 20.77 -1.85 -2.00
C MET A 19 21.86 -1.52 -0.98
N ASN A 20 22.12 -2.41 -0.01
CA ASN A 20 23.04 -2.21 1.12
C ASN A 20 22.75 -0.89 1.89
N LYS A 21 21.47 -0.64 2.14
CA LYS A 21 20.95 0.53 2.87
C LYS A 21 19.82 0.11 3.78
N GLU A 22 19.54 0.89 4.81
CA GLU A 22 18.36 0.72 5.65
C GLU A 22 17.08 1.11 4.89
N PHE A 23 15.96 0.48 5.20
CA PHE A 23 14.70 0.70 4.48
C PHE A 23 14.23 2.15 4.56
N GLU A 24 14.32 2.78 5.72
CA GLU A 24 13.96 4.20 5.87
C GLU A 24 14.82 5.10 4.97
N GLU A 25 16.10 4.81 4.84
CA GLU A 25 16.99 5.55 3.93
C GLU A 25 16.55 5.36 2.47
N LEU A 26 16.21 4.12 2.08
CA LEU A 26 15.67 3.81 0.75
C LEU A 26 14.36 4.52 0.50
N PHE A 27 13.43 4.49 1.46
CA PHE A 27 12.16 5.19 1.34
C PHE A 27 12.35 6.70 1.16
N GLN A 28 13.21 7.30 1.98
CA GLN A 28 13.50 8.73 1.87
C GLN A 28 14.17 9.11 0.55
N GLU A 29 15.10 8.29 0.05
CA GLU A 29 15.85 8.58 -1.17
C GLU A 29 15.02 8.35 -2.43
N LEU A 30 14.29 7.23 -2.51
CA LEU A 30 13.63 6.78 -3.72
C LEU A 30 12.17 7.27 -3.85
N ILE A 31 11.52 7.58 -2.74
CA ILE A 31 10.09 7.93 -2.71
C ILE A 31 9.87 9.32 -2.08
N ALA A 32 10.19 9.49 -0.80
CA ALA A 32 9.76 10.66 -0.06
C ALA A 32 10.36 11.97 -0.60
N ARG A 33 11.66 12.03 -0.80
CA ARG A 33 12.33 13.22 -1.34
C ARG A 33 11.93 13.55 -2.78
N PRO A 34 11.91 12.58 -3.73
CA PRO A 34 11.45 12.85 -5.09
C PRO A 34 10.02 13.36 -5.18
N LEU A 35 9.13 12.89 -4.30
CA LEU A 35 7.76 13.33 -4.21
C LEU A 35 7.55 14.57 -3.32
N GLY A 36 8.58 15.04 -2.62
CA GLY A 36 8.46 16.16 -1.69
C GLY A 36 7.61 15.84 -0.44
N MET A 37 7.56 14.59 0.00
CA MET A 37 6.87 14.10 1.19
C MET A 37 7.70 14.40 2.44
N LYS A 38 7.58 15.60 2.96
CA LYS A 38 8.46 16.12 4.03
C LYS A 38 8.14 15.60 5.43
N ASN A 39 6.94 15.07 5.62
CA ASN A 39 6.42 14.63 6.92
C ASN A 39 6.08 13.13 6.92
N SER A 40 6.77 12.36 6.08
CA SER A 40 6.52 10.93 5.94
C SER A 40 7.75 10.13 6.31
N HIS A 41 7.55 9.12 7.17
CA HIS A 41 8.59 8.21 7.63
C HIS A 41 7.96 6.92 8.15
N PHE A 42 8.76 5.85 8.25
CA PHE A 42 8.31 4.62 8.89
C PHE A 42 8.68 4.59 10.37
N THR A 43 7.75 4.15 11.21
CA THR A 43 8.03 3.87 12.62
C THR A 43 8.80 2.57 12.77
N PRO A 44 9.80 2.49 13.66
CA PRO A 44 10.45 1.23 14.01
C PRO A 44 9.47 0.22 14.62
N VAL A 45 9.74 -1.07 14.41
CA VAL A 45 8.98 -2.17 15.06
C VAL A 45 9.16 -2.14 16.57
N ASN A 46 10.38 -1.83 17.04
CA ASN A 46 10.73 -1.76 18.45
C ASN A 46 10.95 -0.31 18.90
N THR A 47 10.42 0.03 20.06
CA THR A 47 10.61 1.35 20.69
C THR A 47 11.94 1.52 21.41
N ASP A 48 12.72 0.47 21.55
CA ASP A 48 14.00 0.40 22.28
C ASP A 48 15.24 0.75 21.44
N GLY A 49 15.02 1.37 20.26
CA GLY A 49 16.09 1.79 19.35
C GLY A 49 16.41 0.81 18.23
N GLY A 50 15.55 -0.20 18.02
CA GLY A 50 15.60 -1.02 16.82
C GLY A 50 15.30 -0.18 15.58
N HIS A 51 16.08 -0.37 14.51
CA HIS A 51 15.94 0.38 13.26
C HIS A 51 15.08 -0.32 12.21
N ALA A 52 14.58 -1.52 12.48
CA ALA A 52 13.73 -2.25 11.56
C ALA A 52 12.33 -1.59 11.47
N PRO A 53 11.91 -1.05 10.33
CA PRO A 53 10.61 -0.39 10.19
C PRO A 53 9.48 -1.41 10.18
N MET A 54 8.31 -1.01 10.68
CA MET A 54 7.09 -1.81 10.57
C MET A 54 6.44 -1.58 9.21
N LEU A 55 6.80 -2.38 8.20
CA LEU A 55 6.40 -2.14 6.82
C LEU A 55 4.90 -2.37 6.54
N GLY A 56 4.28 -3.27 7.29
CA GLY A 56 2.86 -3.59 7.13
C GLY A 56 1.88 -2.54 7.68
N GLY A 57 2.35 -1.47 8.34
CA GLY A 57 1.44 -0.49 8.95
C GLY A 57 2.11 0.64 9.71
N GLY A 58 3.42 0.77 9.63
CA GLY A 58 4.18 1.78 10.37
C GLY A 58 4.48 3.07 9.62
N LEU A 59 3.88 3.31 8.46
CA LEU A 59 4.03 4.58 7.77
C LEU A 59 3.30 5.69 8.54
N CYS A 60 4.06 6.67 9.03
CA CYS A 60 3.54 7.95 9.48
C CYS A 60 3.59 8.92 8.31
N THR A 61 2.47 9.57 8.01
CA THR A 61 2.37 10.50 6.87
C THR A 61 1.31 11.57 7.13
N THR A 62 1.23 12.53 6.24
CA THR A 62 0.15 13.52 6.21
C THR A 62 -0.73 13.32 4.98
N LEU A 63 -1.95 13.87 5.02
CA LEU A 63 -2.84 13.89 3.84
C LEU A 63 -2.11 14.44 2.61
N HIS A 64 -1.43 15.58 2.76
CA HIS A 64 -0.73 16.24 1.68
C HIS A 64 0.38 15.38 1.07
N ASP A 65 1.21 14.75 1.92
CA ASP A 65 2.31 13.90 1.44
C ASP A 65 1.77 12.65 0.73
N TYR A 66 0.77 11.98 1.33
CA TYR A 66 0.23 10.77 0.73
C TYR A 66 -0.51 11.03 -0.59
N MET A 67 -1.17 12.18 -0.73
CA MET A 67 -1.79 12.60 -2.00
C MET A 67 -0.77 12.74 -3.13
N ARG A 68 0.46 13.18 -2.86
CA ARG A 68 1.55 13.20 -3.85
C ARG A 68 1.96 11.80 -4.31
N PHE A 69 1.97 10.84 -3.39
CA PHE A 69 2.21 9.44 -3.72
C PHE A 69 1.08 8.88 -4.60
N LEU A 70 -0.19 9.12 -4.25
CA LEU A 70 -1.33 8.70 -5.06
C LEU A 70 -1.34 9.36 -6.44
N ASP A 71 -0.98 10.62 -6.53
CA ASP A 71 -0.84 11.35 -7.79
C ASP A 71 0.17 10.65 -8.72
N MET A 72 1.33 10.31 -8.19
CA MET A 72 2.36 9.56 -8.93
C MET A 72 1.84 8.20 -9.43
N ILE A 73 1.17 7.42 -8.58
CA ILE A 73 0.59 6.12 -8.96
C ILE A 73 -0.50 6.31 -10.03
N TYR A 74 -1.40 7.29 -9.85
CA TYR A 74 -2.48 7.59 -10.79
C TYR A 74 -1.94 7.95 -12.18
N HIS A 75 -0.83 8.69 -12.25
CA HIS A 75 -0.17 9.08 -13.49
C HIS A 75 0.90 8.07 -13.98
N ASN A 76 0.72 6.79 -13.64
CA ASN A 76 1.61 5.69 -14.08
C ASN A 76 3.10 5.94 -13.80
N GLY A 77 3.38 6.42 -12.59
CA GLY A 77 4.74 6.64 -12.11
C GLY A 77 5.33 8.01 -12.42
N VAL A 78 4.55 8.93 -13.00
CA VAL A 78 4.97 10.31 -13.27
C VAL A 78 4.53 11.24 -12.15
N PHE A 79 5.44 12.09 -11.68
CA PHE A 79 5.16 13.18 -10.77
C PHE A 79 5.92 14.44 -11.18
N GLU A 80 5.23 15.59 -11.27
CA GLU A 80 5.81 16.88 -11.69
C GLU A 80 6.70 16.73 -12.97
N GLU A 81 6.15 16.07 -14.00
CA GLU A 81 6.80 15.80 -15.30
C GLU A 81 8.02 14.86 -15.24
N LYS A 82 8.31 14.26 -14.08
CA LYS A 82 9.40 13.29 -13.90
C LYS A 82 8.87 11.88 -13.78
N GLN A 83 9.44 10.96 -14.54
CA GLN A 83 9.18 9.53 -14.39
C GLN A 83 9.97 8.99 -13.19
N LEU A 84 9.28 8.66 -12.10
CA LEU A 84 9.86 8.07 -10.88
C LEU A 84 9.79 6.54 -10.89
N LEU A 85 8.67 5.99 -11.34
CA LEU A 85 8.48 4.55 -11.55
C LEU A 85 8.08 4.32 -13.02
N LYS A 86 8.54 3.24 -13.60
CA LYS A 86 8.14 2.89 -14.96
C LYS A 86 6.65 2.52 -15.02
N PRO A 87 5.92 2.82 -16.10
CA PRO A 87 4.52 2.41 -16.26
C PRO A 87 4.32 0.90 -16.07
N GLU A 88 5.27 0.09 -16.56
CA GLU A 88 5.25 -1.37 -16.43
C GLU A 88 5.32 -1.80 -14.96
N THR A 89 6.06 -1.07 -14.12
CA THR A 89 6.13 -1.32 -12.67
C THR A 89 4.79 -1.04 -12.00
N ILE A 90 4.11 0.04 -12.36
CA ILE A 90 2.77 0.35 -11.85
C ILE A 90 1.78 -0.72 -12.31
N HIS A 91 1.83 -1.11 -13.58
CA HIS A 91 0.99 -2.18 -14.10
C HIS A 91 1.20 -3.51 -13.34
N GLU A 92 2.44 -3.90 -13.10
CA GLU A 92 2.80 -5.10 -12.34
C GLU A 92 2.29 -5.02 -10.89
N MET A 93 2.43 -3.87 -10.23
CA MET A 93 1.88 -3.65 -8.89
C MET A 93 0.37 -3.88 -8.83
N GLN A 94 -0.36 -3.45 -9.86
CA GLN A 94 -1.82 -3.48 -9.94
C GLN A 94 -2.36 -4.78 -10.56
N ALA A 95 -1.50 -5.63 -11.09
CA ALA A 95 -1.89 -6.92 -11.65
C ALA A 95 -2.38 -7.89 -10.56
N ASN A 96 -3.10 -8.93 -10.97
CA ASN A 96 -3.51 -10.00 -10.08
C ASN A 96 -2.30 -10.83 -9.64
N GLN A 97 -1.84 -10.64 -8.43
CA GLN A 97 -0.73 -11.38 -7.84
C GLN A 97 -1.17 -12.62 -7.05
N VAL A 98 -2.46 -12.80 -6.83
CA VAL A 98 -3.01 -14.00 -6.16
C VAL A 98 -3.05 -15.19 -7.12
N GLY A 99 -3.38 -14.93 -8.39
CA GLY A 99 -3.47 -15.98 -9.41
C GLY A 99 -4.43 -17.10 -9.00
N ASN A 100 -3.94 -18.35 -9.07
CA ASN A 100 -4.65 -19.55 -8.67
C ASN A 100 -4.27 -20.07 -7.27
N ALA A 101 -3.61 -19.25 -6.46
CA ALA A 101 -3.22 -19.66 -5.13
C ALA A 101 -4.45 -19.93 -4.24
N GLU A 102 -4.36 -20.92 -3.38
CA GLU A 102 -5.33 -21.11 -2.30
C GLU A 102 -5.36 -19.85 -1.43
N VAL A 103 -6.56 -19.36 -1.16
CA VAL A 103 -6.75 -18.12 -0.38
C VAL A 103 -7.16 -18.48 1.04
N HIS A 104 -6.32 -18.13 1.99
CA HIS A 104 -6.63 -18.32 3.41
C HIS A 104 -7.48 -17.17 3.93
N PRO A 105 -8.61 -17.48 4.60
CA PRO A 105 -9.52 -16.44 5.09
C PRO A 105 -8.87 -15.61 6.19
N GLY A 106 -9.19 -14.33 6.15
CA GLY A 106 -8.89 -13.34 7.18
C GLY A 106 -9.85 -12.18 6.98
N GLU A 107 -10.04 -11.35 7.98
CA GLU A 107 -11.09 -10.32 7.95
C GLU A 107 -11.10 -9.48 6.66
N TYR A 108 -9.93 -9.02 6.22
CA TYR A 108 -9.80 -8.25 4.98
C TYR A 108 -10.05 -9.10 3.73
N VAL A 109 -9.54 -10.31 3.73
CA VAL A 109 -9.71 -11.27 2.63
C VAL A 109 -11.17 -11.63 2.45
N GLU A 110 -11.89 -11.92 3.53
CA GLU A 110 -13.32 -12.24 3.48
C GLU A 110 -14.16 -11.10 2.93
N ARG A 111 -13.83 -9.85 3.28
CA ARG A 111 -14.51 -8.68 2.73
C ARG A 111 -14.29 -8.53 1.23
N ALA A 112 -13.06 -8.74 0.77
CA ALA A 112 -12.71 -8.68 -0.63
C ALA A 112 -13.35 -9.83 -1.43
N LEU A 113 -13.31 -11.07 -0.92
CA LEU A 113 -13.91 -12.24 -1.56
C LEU A 113 -15.43 -12.18 -1.66
N LYS A 114 -16.12 -11.55 -0.70
CA LYS A 114 -17.58 -11.33 -0.81
C LYS A 114 -17.96 -10.50 -2.02
N LYS A 115 -17.07 -9.64 -2.45
CA LYS A 115 -17.30 -8.72 -3.56
C LYS A 115 -16.66 -9.20 -4.88
N TYR A 116 -15.49 -9.83 -4.78
CA TYR A 116 -14.66 -10.27 -5.91
C TYR A 116 -14.12 -11.66 -5.62
N HIS A 117 -14.54 -12.66 -6.35
CA HIS A 117 -14.22 -14.07 -6.08
C HIS A 117 -12.75 -14.45 -6.29
N THR A 118 -12.00 -13.70 -7.09
CA THR A 118 -10.59 -13.96 -7.43
C THR A 118 -9.86 -12.65 -7.72
N GLY A 119 -8.52 -12.71 -7.75
CA GLY A 119 -7.71 -11.60 -8.21
C GLY A 119 -7.77 -10.33 -7.33
N ILE A 120 -7.95 -10.52 -6.03
CA ILE A 120 -8.26 -9.47 -5.06
C ILE A 120 -7.08 -8.60 -4.63
N TYR A 121 -5.83 -9.00 -4.96
CA TYR A 121 -4.64 -8.35 -4.42
C TYR A 121 -3.53 -8.22 -5.47
N GLY A 122 -2.88 -7.06 -5.47
CA GLY A 122 -1.68 -6.75 -6.22
C GLY A 122 -0.44 -6.81 -5.32
N LEU A 123 0.54 -5.94 -5.57
CA LEU A 123 1.71 -5.77 -4.70
C LEU A 123 1.48 -4.58 -3.76
N GLY A 124 0.99 -4.87 -2.54
CA GLY A 124 0.74 -3.88 -1.51
C GLY A 124 -0.59 -3.13 -1.62
N GLU A 125 -1.50 -3.57 -2.49
CA GLU A 125 -2.80 -2.93 -2.69
C GLU A 125 -3.92 -3.92 -2.98
N TRP A 126 -5.13 -3.58 -2.55
CA TRP A 126 -6.35 -4.31 -2.83
C TRP A 126 -6.92 -3.89 -4.18
N ARG A 127 -7.34 -4.87 -4.97
CA ARG A 127 -8.04 -4.70 -6.26
C ARG A 127 -9.54 -4.74 -6.00
N GLU A 128 -10.14 -3.57 -5.74
CA GLU A 128 -11.51 -3.49 -5.24
C GLU A 128 -12.57 -3.58 -6.32
N LEU A 129 -12.33 -2.96 -7.49
CA LEU A 129 -13.24 -3.04 -8.63
C LEU A 129 -12.45 -3.48 -9.87
N ILE A 130 -12.94 -4.54 -10.48
CA ILE A 130 -12.27 -5.23 -11.59
C ILE A 130 -13.18 -5.19 -12.80
N ASP A 131 -12.62 -4.83 -13.94
CA ASP A 131 -13.29 -4.98 -15.23
C ASP A 131 -13.35 -6.47 -15.59
N GLU A 132 -14.55 -7.03 -15.68
CA GLU A 132 -14.75 -8.46 -15.93
C GLU A 132 -14.26 -8.91 -17.32
N ALA A 133 -14.23 -7.99 -18.29
CA ALA A 133 -13.81 -8.31 -19.64
C ALA A 133 -12.29 -8.40 -19.79
N THR A 134 -11.55 -7.53 -19.07
CA THR A 134 -10.09 -7.45 -19.15
C THR A 134 -9.36 -8.08 -17.95
N GLY A 135 -10.05 -8.23 -16.83
CA GLY A 135 -9.47 -8.63 -15.55
C GLY A 135 -8.61 -7.53 -14.89
N GLU A 136 -8.60 -6.33 -15.44
CA GLU A 136 -7.85 -5.20 -14.87
C GLU A 136 -8.60 -4.53 -13.73
N ALA A 137 -7.89 -4.12 -12.69
CA ALA A 137 -8.47 -3.33 -11.62
C ALA A 137 -8.58 -1.86 -12.03
N TYR A 138 -9.79 -1.31 -11.95
CA TYR A 138 -10.00 0.12 -12.14
C TYR A 138 -10.18 0.88 -10.82
N GLN A 139 -10.45 0.17 -9.70
CA GLN A 139 -10.33 0.73 -8.36
C GLN A 139 -9.39 -0.11 -7.51
N ILE A 140 -8.42 0.57 -6.94
CA ILE A 140 -7.44 0.01 -6.01
C ILE A 140 -7.43 0.80 -4.71
N SER A 141 -7.05 0.17 -3.62
CA SER A 141 -6.95 0.80 -2.30
C SER A 141 -5.89 0.12 -1.42
N SER A 142 -5.51 0.78 -0.35
CA SER A 142 -4.63 0.22 0.68
C SER A 142 -5.10 0.63 2.08
N PRO A 143 -6.26 0.12 2.55
CA PRO A 143 -6.81 0.50 3.84
C PRO A 143 -5.91 0.07 4.98
N GLY A 144 -5.67 0.99 5.91
CA GLY A 144 -4.95 0.76 7.15
C GLY A 144 -5.89 0.49 8.32
N TRP A 145 -5.52 -0.42 9.20
CA TRP A 145 -6.30 -0.78 10.40
C TRP A 145 -6.55 0.42 11.34
N ALA A 146 -5.68 1.44 11.29
CA ALA A 146 -5.79 2.66 12.11
C ALA A 146 -6.73 3.74 11.52
N GLY A 147 -7.47 3.43 10.44
CA GLY A 147 -8.47 4.33 9.85
C GLY A 147 -7.98 5.14 8.65
N ALA A 148 -6.88 4.76 8.03
CA ALA A 148 -6.43 5.31 6.76
C ALA A 148 -7.09 4.55 5.60
N TYR A 149 -7.56 5.27 4.59
CA TYR A 149 -8.13 4.67 3.37
C TYR A 149 -7.72 5.48 2.14
N PRO A 150 -6.57 5.18 1.55
CA PRO A 150 -6.19 5.68 0.25
C PRO A 150 -6.84 4.85 -0.86
N TRP A 151 -7.27 5.49 -1.94
CA TRP A 151 -7.82 4.80 -3.12
C TRP A 151 -7.52 5.55 -4.41
N ILE A 152 -7.54 4.81 -5.51
CA ILE A 152 -7.51 5.34 -6.87
C ILE A 152 -8.64 4.66 -7.65
N ASN A 153 -9.48 5.43 -8.34
CA ASN A 153 -10.47 4.94 -9.29
C ASN A 153 -10.16 5.53 -10.66
N LYS A 154 -9.67 4.68 -11.57
CA LYS A 154 -9.26 5.09 -12.91
C LYS A 154 -10.44 5.36 -13.83
N GLN A 155 -11.56 4.66 -13.63
CA GLN A 155 -12.79 4.85 -14.42
C GLN A 155 -13.42 6.20 -14.14
N ASP A 156 -13.57 6.57 -12.88
CA ASP A 156 -14.13 7.84 -12.45
C ASP A 156 -13.11 8.99 -12.49
N ARG A 157 -11.84 8.67 -12.75
CA ARG A 157 -10.72 9.63 -12.80
C ARG A 157 -10.53 10.39 -11.50
N VAL A 158 -10.61 9.67 -10.40
CA VAL A 158 -10.48 10.23 -9.05
C VAL A 158 -9.54 9.39 -8.20
N TYR A 159 -8.80 10.03 -7.34
CA TYR A 159 -8.06 9.39 -6.26
C TYR A 159 -8.21 10.24 -4.99
N GLY A 160 -8.07 9.59 -3.86
CA GLY A 160 -8.27 10.25 -2.58
C GLY A 160 -7.66 9.51 -1.42
N PHE A 161 -7.58 10.22 -0.32
CA PHE A 161 -7.09 9.70 0.93
C PHE A 161 -8.00 10.15 2.08
N PHE A 162 -8.74 9.21 2.62
CA PHE A 162 -9.49 9.41 3.86
C PHE A 162 -8.62 8.96 5.03
N ILE A 163 -8.59 9.77 6.09
CA ILE A 163 -7.90 9.44 7.33
C ILE A 163 -8.80 9.78 8.51
N ALA A 164 -8.96 8.83 9.42
CA ALA A 164 -9.68 9.02 10.67
C ALA A 164 -8.89 8.40 11.81
N HIS A 165 -8.82 9.11 12.94
CA HIS A 165 -8.30 8.54 14.16
C HIS A 165 -9.41 7.77 14.86
N VAL A 166 -9.39 6.45 14.75
CA VAL A 166 -10.34 5.58 15.47
C VAL A 166 -9.69 5.18 16.79
N GLN A 167 -10.18 5.74 17.90
CA GLN A 167 -9.85 5.17 19.21
C GLN A 167 -10.52 3.80 19.29
N GLY A 168 -9.73 2.75 19.46
CA GLY A 168 -10.27 1.43 19.72
C GLY A 168 -11.19 1.50 20.94
N SER A 169 -12.46 1.13 20.76
CA SER A 169 -13.34 0.88 21.88
C SER A 169 -12.71 -0.28 22.66
N SER A 170 -12.12 0.01 23.80
CA SER A 170 -11.89 -1.04 24.80
C SER A 170 -13.24 -1.70 25.02
N GLN A 171 -13.45 -2.90 24.53
CA GLN A 171 -14.54 -3.72 24.98
C GLN A 171 -14.35 -3.86 26.49
N LYS A 172 -15.17 -3.16 27.25
CA LYS A 172 -15.40 -3.52 28.63
C LYS A 172 -16.16 -4.84 28.54
N GLU A 173 -15.46 -5.92 28.82
CA GLU A 173 -16.08 -7.16 29.25
C GLU A 173 -16.72 -6.84 30.61
N ASP A 174 -18.07 -6.79 30.64
CA ASP A 174 -18.88 -6.91 31.85
C ASP A 174 -19.20 -8.39 32.10
#